data_2bcfe135820d40e77d5606950f8186db
#
_entry.id   2bcfe135820d40e77d5606950f8186db
#
_cell.length_a   1.000
_cell.length_b   1.000
_cell.length_c   1.000
_cell.angle_alpha   90.00
_cell.angle_beta   90.00
_cell.angle_gamma   90.00
#
_symmetry.space_group_name_H-M   'P 1'
#
loop_
_entity.id
_entity.type
_entity.pdbx_description
1 polymer ?
#
loop_
_entity_poly.entity_id
_entity_poly.type
_entity_poly.pdbx_seq_one_letter_code
_entity_poly.pdbx_strand_id
1 'polypeptide(L)'
;ISDPNSLPESWRKFFDGLSDNEKLIYNDIKGPSWSPKKMLKKIKFSTSPKEIDEGKNNDINLETVKQASKDSVRAIMLIRAYRIRGHLIANLDPLSIQEKSTHLELKPETYGFEKKDYNRKIFLDGVLGLQYADLNQILEILKKTYSSNIGYEFMHMGDPDEKTWIRDRVEGPEKD
;
A
#
# COMPACT_ATOMS: atom_id res chain seq x y z
N ILE A 1 -18.23 31.34 14.72
CA ILE A 1 -19.67 31.58 14.44
C ILE A 1 -19.84 33.10 14.50
N SER A 2 -20.15 33.69 13.33
CA SER A 2 -20.14 35.17 13.20
C SER A 2 -21.35 35.87 13.83
N ASP A 3 -22.42 35.14 14.15
CA ASP A 3 -23.62 35.68 14.77
C ASP A 3 -24.27 34.65 15.71
N PRO A 4 -24.16 34.90 17.06
CA PRO A 4 -24.80 34.03 18.06
C PRO A 4 -26.33 33.98 17.97
N ASN A 5 -26.95 35.00 17.38
CA ASN A 5 -28.40 35.12 17.29
C ASN A 5 -29.02 34.22 16.18
N SER A 6 -28.21 33.63 15.32
CA SER A 6 -28.65 32.70 14.27
C SER A 6 -28.99 31.31 14.82
N LEU A 7 -28.67 31.00 16.07
CA LEU A 7 -28.88 29.67 16.66
C LEU A 7 -30.24 29.57 17.38
N PRO A 8 -30.91 28.41 17.35
CA PRO A 8 -32.09 28.14 18.19
C PRO A 8 -31.81 28.34 19.68
N GLU A 9 -32.82 28.79 20.45
CA GLU A 9 -32.67 29.13 21.88
C GLU A 9 -32.13 27.99 22.76
N SER A 10 -32.48 26.73 22.40
CA SER A 10 -31.96 25.52 23.07
C SER A 10 -30.46 25.35 22.93
N TRP A 11 -29.92 25.68 21.78
CA TRP A 11 -28.48 25.63 21.50
C TRP A 11 -27.71 26.77 22.19
N ARG A 12 -28.29 27.99 22.26
CA ARG A 12 -27.68 29.09 23.01
C ARG A 12 -27.55 28.75 24.48
N LYS A 13 -28.62 28.25 25.12
CA LYS A 13 -28.57 27.81 26.52
C LYS A 13 -27.56 26.69 26.76
N PHE A 14 -27.38 25.79 25.80
CA PHE A 14 -26.36 24.74 25.87
C PHE A 14 -24.94 25.33 25.86
N PHE A 15 -24.66 26.23 24.95
CA PHE A 15 -23.34 26.87 24.84
C PHE A 15 -23.06 27.84 26.00
N ASP A 16 -24.04 28.53 26.49
CA ASP A 16 -23.92 29.42 27.67
C ASP A 16 -23.68 28.62 28.97
N GLY A 17 -24.14 27.37 29.02
CA GLY A 17 -23.90 26.45 30.13
C GLY A 17 -22.55 25.75 30.08
N LEU A 18 -21.85 25.77 28.95
CA LEU A 18 -20.49 25.28 28.80
C LEU A 18 -19.51 26.31 29.38
N SER A 19 -19.18 26.18 30.67
CA SER A 19 -18.13 26.95 31.31
C SER A 19 -16.72 26.52 30.90
N ASP A 20 -16.53 26.27 29.61
CA ASP A 20 -15.28 25.81 29.09
C ASP A 20 -14.24 26.93 29.08
N ASN A 21 -13.12 26.69 29.74
CA ASN A 21 -11.98 27.59 29.70
C ASN A 21 -11.51 27.73 28.24
N GLU A 22 -11.47 28.95 27.71
CA GLU A 22 -11.02 29.24 26.32
C GLU A 22 -9.71 28.58 25.94
N LYS A 23 -8.81 28.35 26.92
CA LYS A 23 -7.56 27.61 26.71
C LYS A 23 -7.77 26.13 26.41
N LEU A 24 -8.79 25.49 26.96
CA LEU A 24 -9.10 24.08 26.68
C LEU A 24 -9.66 23.93 25.27
N ILE A 25 -10.61 24.80 24.90
CA ILE A 25 -11.19 24.85 23.56
C ILE A 25 -10.08 25.09 22.51
N TYR A 26 -9.16 26.03 22.77
CA TYR A 26 -8.04 26.33 21.89
C TYR A 26 -7.06 25.13 21.73
N ASN A 27 -6.87 24.35 22.79
CA ASN A 27 -6.03 23.15 22.73
C ASN A 27 -6.69 22.02 21.95
N ASP A 28 -8.01 21.86 22.06
CA ASP A 28 -8.76 20.87 21.30
C ASP A 28 -8.79 21.20 19.81
N ILE A 29 -8.90 22.46 19.44
CA ILE A 29 -8.82 22.92 18.04
C ILE A 29 -7.42 22.68 17.44
N LYS A 30 -6.35 22.67 18.24
CA LYS A 30 -4.99 22.35 17.79
C LYS A 30 -4.78 20.88 17.39
N GLY A 31 -5.77 20.06 17.60
CA GLY A 31 -5.73 18.63 17.31
C GLY A 31 -5.15 17.80 18.47
N PRO A 32 -5.22 16.47 18.32
CA PRO A 32 -4.89 15.54 19.39
C PRO A 32 -3.42 15.65 19.81
N SER A 33 -3.14 15.37 21.09
CA SER A 33 -1.80 15.48 21.69
C SER A 33 -0.72 14.61 21.03
N TRP A 34 -1.13 13.58 20.32
CA TRP A 34 -0.26 12.69 19.52
C TRP A 34 0.04 13.22 18.13
N SER A 35 -0.66 14.27 17.69
CA SER A 35 -0.37 14.88 16.40
C SER A 35 1.07 15.41 16.39
N PRO A 36 1.88 15.11 15.37
CA PRO A 36 3.28 15.53 15.34
C PRO A 36 3.38 17.05 15.41
N LYS A 37 3.86 17.57 16.55
CA LYS A 37 4.09 18.99 16.78
C LYS A 37 5.25 19.58 15.96
N LYS A 38 6.01 18.72 15.27
CA LYS A 38 6.99 19.19 14.31
C LYS A 38 6.24 19.63 13.06
N MET A 39 6.16 20.95 12.85
CA MET A 39 5.91 21.46 11.51
C MET A 39 6.81 20.66 10.57
N LEU A 40 6.21 19.92 9.65
CA LEU A 40 6.91 19.47 8.47
C LEU A 40 7.61 20.73 7.95
N LYS A 41 8.94 20.81 8.11
CA LYS A 41 9.72 21.84 7.42
C LYS A 41 9.18 21.81 6.01
N LYS A 42 8.59 22.93 5.56
CA LYS A 42 8.13 23.05 4.17
C LYS A 42 9.29 22.53 3.33
N ILE A 43 9.16 21.32 2.84
CA ILE A 43 10.07 20.81 1.84
C ILE A 43 9.82 21.76 0.69
N LYS A 44 10.70 22.75 0.56
CA LYS A 44 10.73 23.60 -0.62
C LYS A 44 11.07 22.63 -1.73
N PHE A 45 10.05 22.11 -2.43
CA PHE A 45 10.28 21.59 -3.76
C PHE A 45 10.83 22.78 -4.53
N SER A 46 12.14 22.85 -4.63
CA SER A 46 12.79 23.76 -5.54
C SER A 46 12.41 23.25 -6.93
N THR A 47 11.44 23.89 -7.52
CA THR A 47 11.03 23.70 -8.92
C THR A 47 12.00 24.35 -9.89
N SER A 48 13.18 24.75 -9.46
CA SER A 48 14.26 25.04 -10.37
C SER A 48 15.05 23.75 -10.62
N PRO A 49 15.19 23.30 -11.87
CA PRO A 49 16.20 22.31 -12.18
C PRO A 49 17.54 22.92 -11.76
N LYS A 50 18.16 22.42 -10.68
CA LYS A 50 19.59 22.62 -10.53
C LYS A 50 20.19 22.00 -11.79
N GLU A 51 20.86 22.82 -12.56
CA GLU A 51 21.79 22.36 -13.58
C GLU A 51 22.63 21.26 -12.94
N ILE A 52 22.35 20.03 -13.33
CA ILE A 52 23.16 18.88 -12.99
C ILE A 52 24.42 19.09 -13.83
N ASP A 53 25.53 19.31 -13.13
CA ASP A 53 26.87 19.38 -13.68
C ASP A 53 27.03 18.30 -14.77
N GLU A 54 27.25 18.75 -16.02
CA GLU A 54 27.41 17.91 -17.20
C GLU A 54 28.77 17.18 -17.15
N GLY A 55 28.87 16.24 -16.22
CA GLY A 55 30.02 15.40 -16.05
C GLY A 55 29.73 13.92 -16.06
N LYS A 56 29.62 13.35 -17.22
CA LYS A 56 29.42 11.96 -17.64
C LYS A 56 27.99 11.63 -18.07
N ASN A 57 27.79 11.76 -19.38
CA ASN A 57 26.71 11.22 -20.16
C ASN A 57 26.58 9.70 -19.94
N ASN A 58 25.75 9.31 -18.96
CA ASN A 58 24.91 8.16 -19.13
C ASN A 58 23.54 8.73 -19.50
N ASP A 59 23.21 8.70 -20.77
CA ASP A 59 21.85 8.94 -21.26
C ASP A 59 20.93 7.90 -20.62
N ILE A 60 20.56 8.14 -19.36
CA ILE A 60 19.50 7.39 -18.70
C ILE A 60 18.24 7.77 -19.45
N ASN A 61 17.82 6.90 -20.36
CA ASN A 61 16.62 7.12 -21.13
C ASN A 61 15.44 7.27 -20.14
N LEU A 62 14.93 8.49 -20.00
CA LEU A 62 13.82 8.82 -19.07
C LEU A 62 12.62 7.90 -19.27
N GLU A 63 12.37 7.44 -20.50
CA GLU A 63 11.30 6.50 -20.80
C GLU A 63 11.56 5.13 -20.17
N THR A 64 12.79 4.63 -20.16
CA THR A 64 13.11 3.35 -19.51
C THR A 64 12.96 3.43 -18.00
N VAL A 65 13.34 4.56 -17.37
CA VAL A 65 13.16 4.78 -15.94
C VAL A 65 11.67 4.84 -15.58
N LYS A 66 10.87 5.57 -16.36
CA LYS A 66 9.41 5.64 -16.16
C LYS A 66 8.77 4.26 -16.31
N GLN A 67 9.17 3.49 -17.31
CA GLN A 67 8.64 2.15 -17.54
C GLN A 67 9.03 1.20 -16.38
N ALA A 68 10.29 1.23 -15.93
CA ALA A 68 10.75 0.43 -14.79
C ALA A 68 9.98 0.77 -13.50
N SER A 69 9.79 2.05 -13.21
CA SER A 69 8.99 2.51 -12.06
C SER A 69 7.55 2.05 -12.16
N LYS A 70 6.95 2.15 -13.35
CA LYS A 70 5.58 1.69 -13.61
C LYS A 70 5.43 0.18 -13.39
N ASP A 71 6.39 -0.61 -13.87
CA ASP A 71 6.37 -2.05 -13.71
C ASP A 71 6.54 -2.46 -12.24
N SER A 72 7.39 -1.76 -11.46
CA SER A 72 7.55 -1.98 -10.03
C SER A 72 6.25 -1.72 -9.26
N VAL A 73 5.59 -0.60 -9.52
CA VAL A 73 4.29 -0.26 -8.90
C VAL A 73 3.24 -1.31 -9.23
N ARG A 74 3.13 -1.73 -10.49
CA ARG A 74 2.17 -2.74 -10.95
C ARG A 74 2.42 -4.11 -10.29
N ALA A 75 3.70 -4.51 -10.17
CA ALA A 75 4.08 -5.75 -9.51
C ALA A 75 3.70 -5.73 -8.02
N ILE A 76 3.96 -4.62 -7.32
CA ILE A 76 3.58 -4.46 -5.91
C ILE A 76 2.05 -4.53 -5.73
N MET A 77 1.29 -3.93 -6.64
CA MET A 77 -0.19 -4.01 -6.61
C MET A 77 -0.68 -5.46 -6.80
N LEU A 78 -0.09 -6.20 -7.73
CA LEU A 78 -0.40 -7.62 -7.96
C LEU A 78 -0.04 -8.48 -6.73
N ILE A 79 1.15 -8.29 -6.16
CA ILE A 79 1.57 -8.97 -4.92
C ILE A 79 0.57 -8.70 -3.80
N ARG A 80 0.17 -7.44 -3.62
CA ARG A 80 -0.83 -7.07 -2.62
C ARG A 80 -2.18 -7.77 -2.86
N ALA A 81 -2.62 -7.89 -4.11
CA ALA A 81 -3.86 -8.59 -4.44
C ALA A 81 -3.79 -10.06 -4.03
N TYR A 82 -2.67 -10.74 -4.28
CA TYR A 82 -2.47 -12.13 -3.85
C TYR A 82 -2.45 -12.27 -2.33
N ARG A 83 -1.84 -11.35 -1.58
CA ARG A 83 -1.86 -11.33 -0.11
C ARG A 83 -3.27 -11.21 0.46
N ILE A 84 -4.16 -10.49 -0.23
CA ILE A 84 -5.54 -10.26 0.22
C ILE A 84 -6.49 -11.35 -0.27
N ARG A 85 -6.35 -11.81 -1.52
CA ARG A 85 -7.33 -12.64 -2.21
C ARG A 85 -6.79 -13.96 -2.76
N GLY A 86 -5.51 -14.24 -2.61
CA GLY A 86 -4.90 -15.47 -3.13
C GLY A 86 -5.56 -16.74 -2.59
N HIS A 87 -6.01 -16.72 -1.33
CA HIS A 87 -6.72 -17.83 -0.69
C HIS A 87 -8.03 -18.20 -1.39
N LEU A 88 -8.69 -17.24 -2.08
CA LEU A 88 -9.96 -17.49 -2.78
C LEU A 88 -9.83 -18.46 -3.97
N ILE A 89 -8.61 -18.59 -4.53
CA ILE A 89 -8.33 -19.53 -5.63
C ILE A 89 -7.48 -20.72 -5.18
N ALA A 90 -7.19 -20.82 -3.88
CA ALA A 90 -6.44 -21.93 -3.31
C ALA A 90 -7.23 -23.24 -3.43
N ASN A 91 -6.51 -24.35 -3.53
CA ASN A 91 -7.12 -25.67 -3.63
C ASN A 91 -7.43 -26.22 -2.24
N LEU A 92 -8.49 -25.67 -1.60
CA LEU A 92 -8.90 -26.01 -0.23
C LEU A 92 -9.98 -27.10 -0.18
N ASP A 93 -10.51 -27.51 -1.34
CA ASP A 93 -11.54 -28.52 -1.45
C ASP A 93 -10.97 -29.82 -2.02
N PRO A 94 -10.63 -30.81 -1.18
CA PRO A 94 -10.06 -32.09 -1.62
C PRO A 94 -11.06 -32.94 -2.39
N LEU A 95 -12.36 -32.69 -2.23
CA LEU A 95 -13.43 -33.41 -2.92
C LEU A 95 -13.84 -32.76 -4.24
N SER A 96 -13.30 -31.55 -4.53
CA SER A 96 -13.59 -30.78 -5.75
C SER A 96 -15.11 -30.57 -5.99
N ILE A 97 -15.85 -30.35 -4.92
CA ILE A 97 -17.30 -30.09 -4.96
C ILE A 97 -17.58 -28.68 -5.45
N GLN A 98 -16.70 -27.73 -5.10
CA GLN A 98 -16.87 -26.33 -5.46
C GLN A 98 -16.14 -26.02 -6.79
N GLU A 99 -16.80 -25.26 -7.65
CA GLU A 99 -16.16 -24.74 -8.85
C GLU A 99 -15.06 -23.74 -8.48
N LYS A 100 -13.86 -23.88 -9.05
CA LYS A 100 -12.75 -22.97 -8.82
C LYS A 100 -13.10 -21.60 -9.38
N SER A 101 -13.24 -20.63 -8.50
CA SER A 101 -13.45 -19.23 -8.90
C SER A 101 -12.17 -18.64 -9.49
N THR A 102 -12.30 -17.86 -10.56
CA THR A 102 -11.21 -17.03 -11.07
C THR A 102 -11.43 -15.62 -10.64
N HIS A 103 -10.46 -15.02 -9.95
CA HIS A 103 -10.57 -13.63 -9.51
C HIS A 103 -9.80 -12.72 -10.47
N LEU A 104 -10.47 -11.69 -11.02
CA LEU A 104 -9.87 -10.79 -12.01
C LEU A 104 -8.63 -10.06 -11.47
N GLU A 105 -8.65 -9.67 -10.19
CA GLU A 105 -7.54 -8.95 -9.55
C GLU A 105 -6.27 -9.81 -9.37
N LEU A 106 -6.35 -11.13 -9.56
CA LEU A 106 -5.19 -12.01 -9.51
C LEU A 106 -4.55 -12.22 -10.90
N LYS A 107 -5.12 -11.60 -11.93
CA LYS A 107 -4.60 -11.65 -13.30
C LYS A 107 -3.65 -10.49 -13.56
N PRO A 108 -2.43 -10.72 -14.06
CA PRO A 108 -1.47 -9.65 -14.38
C PRO A 108 -2.01 -8.61 -15.36
N GLU A 109 -2.87 -9.05 -16.29
CA GLU A 109 -3.48 -8.21 -17.31
C GLU A 109 -4.32 -7.08 -16.69
N THR A 110 -4.93 -7.31 -15.53
CA THR A 110 -5.70 -6.29 -14.79
C THR A 110 -4.84 -5.10 -14.39
N TYR A 111 -3.54 -5.32 -14.19
CA TYR A 111 -2.56 -4.27 -13.86
C TYR A 111 -1.86 -3.73 -15.11
N GLY A 112 -2.26 -4.19 -16.29
CA GLY A 112 -1.73 -3.74 -17.58
C GLY A 112 -0.40 -4.37 -17.95
N PHE A 113 -0.08 -5.57 -17.44
CA PHE A 113 1.00 -6.38 -17.97
C PHE A 113 0.54 -7.10 -19.23
N GLU A 114 1.38 -7.09 -20.25
CA GLU A 114 1.21 -7.84 -21.48
C GLU A 114 2.16 -9.04 -21.51
N LYS A 115 1.92 -10.02 -22.38
CA LYS A 115 2.78 -11.22 -22.50
C LYS A 115 4.26 -10.90 -22.75
N LYS A 116 4.54 -9.79 -23.46
CA LYS A 116 5.90 -9.31 -23.72
C LYS A 116 6.65 -8.87 -22.45
N ASP A 117 5.92 -8.52 -21.38
CA ASP A 117 6.47 -7.98 -20.14
C ASP A 117 6.90 -9.08 -19.16
N TYR A 118 6.48 -10.34 -19.40
CA TYR A 118 6.66 -11.45 -18.46
C TYR A 118 8.12 -11.79 -18.15
N ASN A 119 9.04 -11.55 -19.08
CA ASN A 119 10.47 -11.84 -18.92
C ASN A 119 11.30 -10.61 -18.52
N ARG A 120 10.65 -9.45 -18.33
CA ARG A 120 11.35 -8.23 -17.98
C ARG A 120 11.68 -8.24 -16.50
N LYS A 121 12.92 -7.85 -16.14
CA LYS A 121 13.34 -7.70 -14.76
C LYS A 121 12.66 -6.49 -14.11
N ILE A 122 11.98 -6.72 -13.02
CA ILE A 122 11.23 -5.75 -12.24
C ILE A 122 11.95 -5.58 -10.91
N PHE A 123 12.15 -4.35 -10.46
CA PHE A 123 12.72 -4.02 -9.16
C PHE A 123 11.65 -4.16 -8.08
N LEU A 124 11.91 -4.94 -7.02
CA LEU A 124 10.97 -5.25 -5.96
C LEU A 124 11.40 -4.73 -4.58
N ASP A 125 12.62 -4.21 -4.44
CA ASP A 125 13.16 -3.67 -3.19
C ASP A 125 13.03 -4.62 -1.98
N GLY A 126 13.37 -5.89 -2.19
CA GLY A 126 13.31 -6.91 -1.12
C GLY A 126 11.92 -7.53 -0.89
N VAL A 127 10.88 -7.08 -1.57
CA VAL A 127 9.56 -7.72 -1.50
C VAL A 127 9.66 -9.15 -2.03
N LEU A 128 9.02 -10.10 -1.37
CA LEU A 128 9.16 -11.56 -1.60
C LEU A 128 10.62 -12.07 -1.39
N GLY A 129 11.46 -11.32 -0.66
CA GLY A 129 12.87 -11.64 -0.47
C GLY A 129 13.75 -11.43 -1.69
N LEU A 130 13.28 -10.76 -2.74
CA LEU A 130 13.97 -10.57 -4.01
C LEU A 130 14.20 -9.09 -4.31
N GLN A 131 15.42 -8.74 -4.75
CA GLN A 131 15.72 -7.39 -5.24
C GLN A 131 15.15 -7.16 -6.64
N TYR A 132 15.27 -8.17 -7.50
CA TYR A 132 14.76 -8.17 -8.85
C TYR A 132 14.15 -9.52 -9.17
N ALA A 133 13.00 -9.53 -9.85
CA ALA A 133 12.39 -10.72 -10.38
C ALA A 133 11.70 -10.42 -11.70
N ASP A 134 11.49 -11.42 -12.53
CA ASP A 134 10.57 -11.32 -13.66
C ASP A 134 9.14 -11.67 -13.21
N LEU A 135 8.15 -11.34 -14.03
CA LEU A 135 6.75 -11.55 -13.69
C LEU A 135 6.41 -13.04 -13.52
N ASN A 136 7.08 -13.95 -14.26
CA ASN A 136 6.88 -15.39 -14.13
C ASN A 136 7.32 -15.86 -12.74
N GLN A 137 8.50 -15.44 -12.29
CA GLN A 137 9.02 -15.76 -10.95
C GLN A 137 8.10 -15.22 -9.84
N ILE A 138 7.64 -13.98 -9.99
CA ILE A 138 6.68 -13.38 -9.04
C ILE A 138 5.40 -14.22 -8.96
N LEU A 139 4.81 -14.57 -10.11
CA LEU A 139 3.58 -15.35 -10.15
C LEU A 139 3.76 -16.78 -9.61
N GLU A 140 4.89 -17.40 -9.87
CA GLU A 140 5.22 -18.73 -9.34
C GLU A 140 5.25 -18.71 -7.81
N ILE A 141 5.99 -17.75 -7.23
CA ILE A 141 6.08 -17.56 -5.77
C ILE A 141 4.69 -17.29 -5.20
N LEU A 142 3.94 -16.35 -5.78
CA LEU A 142 2.62 -15.97 -5.28
C LEU A 142 1.62 -17.12 -5.33
N LYS A 143 1.59 -17.89 -6.41
CA LYS A 143 0.70 -19.06 -6.54
C LYS A 143 1.10 -20.17 -5.57
N LYS A 144 2.39 -20.46 -5.43
CA LYS A 144 2.89 -21.44 -4.49
C LYS A 144 2.56 -21.04 -3.05
N THR A 145 2.67 -19.75 -2.72
CA THR A 145 2.44 -19.23 -1.38
C THR A 145 0.98 -19.13 -1.04
N TYR A 146 0.20 -18.43 -1.86
CA TYR A 146 -1.15 -17.99 -1.50
C TYR A 146 -2.28 -18.75 -2.16
N SER A 147 -1.99 -19.59 -3.15
CA SER A 147 -3.02 -20.25 -3.97
C SER A 147 -2.77 -21.74 -4.16
N SER A 148 -1.97 -22.37 -3.30
CA SER A 148 -1.72 -23.81 -3.31
C SER A 148 -2.80 -24.57 -2.52
N ASN A 149 -2.42 -25.49 -1.65
CA ASN A 149 -3.33 -26.25 -0.79
C ASN A 149 -3.54 -25.61 0.60
N ILE A 150 -2.94 -24.45 0.83
CA ILE A 150 -3.06 -23.66 2.06
C ILE A 150 -3.52 -22.26 1.68
N GLY A 151 -4.57 -21.77 2.34
CA GLY A 151 -5.04 -20.40 2.22
C GLY A 151 -4.54 -19.56 3.38
N TYR A 152 -3.95 -18.40 3.08
CA TYR A 152 -3.50 -17.45 4.09
C TYR A 152 -4.38 -16.21 4.04
N GLU A 153 -4.96 -15.85 5.20
CA GLU A 153 -5.79 -14.66 5.36
C GLU A 153 -5.37 -13.91 6.62
N PHE A 154 -4.47 -12.95 6.50
CA PHE A 154 -3.92 -12.18 7.62
C PHE A 154 -3.90 -10.65 7.38
N MET A 155 -4.26 -10.20 6.20
CA MET A 155 -4.18 -8.77 5.86
C MET A 155 -5.20 -7.90 6.62
N HIS A 156 -6.22 -8.50 7.25
CA HIS A 156 -7.21 -7.83 8.09
C HIS A 156 -6.69 -7.49 9.50
N MET A 157 -5.55 -8.07 9.92
CA MET A 157 -4.97 -7.82 11.24
C MET A 157 -4.63 -6.34 11.42
N GLY A 158 -4.97 -5.79 12.59
CA GLY A 158 -4.73 -4.38 12.91
C GLY A 158 -3.29 -4.08 13.30
N ASP A 159 -2.60 -5.03 13.93
CA ASP A 159 -1.22 -4.87 14.39
C ASP A 159 -0.22 -5.01 13.24
N PRO A 160 0.62 -3.99 12.97
CA PRO A 160 1.61 -4.03 11.89
C PRO A 160 2.74 -5.03 12.13
N ASP A 161 3.14 -5.22 13.39
CA ASP A 161 4.27 -6.07 13.76
C ASP A 161 3.90 -7.55 13.62
N GLU A 162 2.72 -7.94 14.11
CA GLU A 162 2.17 -9.28 13.91
C GLU A 162 1.99 -9.60 12.42
N LYS A 163 1.44 -8.66 11.66
CA LYS A 163 1.26 -8.81 10.21
C LYS A 163 2.59 -9.01 9.49
N THR A 164 3.60 -8.25 9.86
CA THR A 164 4.95 -8.35 9.29
C THR A 164 5.57 -9.69 9.64
N TRP A 165 5.46 -10.12 10.89
CA TRP A 165 5.98 -11.40 11.35
C TRP A 165 5.38 -12.60 10.57
N ILE A 166 4.06 -12.61 10.38
CA ILE A 166 3.39 -13.65 9.59
C ILE A 166 3.85 -13.60 8.12
N ARG A 167 3.85 -12.40 7.53
CA ARG A 167 4.30 -12.23 6.15
C ARG A 167 5.70 -12.77 5.92
N ASP A 168 6.64 -12.42 6.80
CA ASP A 168 8.04 -12.81 6.64
C ASP A 168 8.24 -14.33 6.78
N ARG A 169 7.39 -15.01 7.55
CA ARG A 169 7.38 -16.48 7.62
C ARG A 169 6.69 -17.14 6.42
N VAL A 170 5.59 -16.56 5.96
CA VAL A 170 4.82 -17.11 4.83
C VAL A 170 5.55 -16.88 3.50
N GLU A 171 6.26 -15.77 3.33
CA GLU A 171 7.00 -15.41 2.12
C GLU A 171 8.51 -15.71 2.20
N GLY A 172 9.01 -16.05 3.39
CA GLY A 172 10.43 -16.26 3.63
C GLY A 172 11.01 -17.49 2.93
N PRO A 173 12.35 -17.57 2.88
CA PRO A 173 13.07 -18.70 2.25
C PRO A 173 12.95 -20.01 3.03
N GLU A 174 12.60 -19.98 4.32
CA GLU A 174 12.44 -21.16 5.20
C GLU A 174 11.07 -21.83 5.05
N LYS A 175 10.47 -21.71 3.91
CA LYS A 175 9.17 -22.21 3.57
C LYS A 175 9.28 -23.66 3.10
N ASP A 176 9.19 -24.60 4.01
CA ASP A 176 8.99 -26.03 3.72
C ASP A 176 7.50 -26.39 3.71
#